data_1f7f0838f6a1a069b18756036c33d56a
#
_entry.id   1f7f0838f6a1a069b18756036c33d56a
#
_cell.length_a   1.000
_cell.length_b   1.000
_cell.length_c   1.000
_cell.angle_alpha   90.00
_cell.angle_beta   90.00
_cell.angle_gamma   90.00
#
_symmetry.space_group_name_H-M   'P 1'
#
loop_
_entity.id
_entity.type
_entity.pdbx_description
1 polymer ?
#
loop_
_entity_poly.entity_id
_entity_poly.type
_entity_poly.pdbx_seq_one_letter_code
_entity_poly.pdbx_strand_id
1 'polypeptide(L)'
;MKVIYIAGFRRHAGKTLTSLGIISQLKRYLPAEQIGYIKPVGQELVELSDGRKIDKDATIIEHFALPEVDMEAISPVRLGSGVVKTYLEGNDQQAVTAQFESDITTALDRLRDKRVVVAEGTGHLGVGGIVGLSNPRVSRLLDGEIVYIAGGGIGRTLDLMEVDFTYLRHRGARVRGVVFNKLLPDKIDKMRSLITEEYLTRRFGSPNEPVEIFGFLPRVDRLDKPSMEQISWYFPGAIVAGNVDSDAWHVACSGVSIISQTHENLVPSEAIQPGNIVILSSYSQRRLSMILDYNETRPEDKRIAGFIFTSTKKKEPLKESIDTVTRYGVPALYVPDDTHSADEKVYDCIKNT
;
A
#
# COMPACT_ATOMS: atom_id res chain seq x y z
N MET A 1 -25.23 -13.37 -0.97
CA MET A 1 -23.91 -12.73 -0.87
C MET A 1 -24.09 -11.25 -0.53
N LYS A 2 -23.30 -10.70 0.40
CA LYS A 2 -23.24 -9.26 0.68
C LYS A 2 -21.91 -8.71 0.20
N VAL A 3 -21.90 -7.53 -0.42
CA VAL A 3 -20.67 -6.86 -0.87
C VAL A 3 -20.41 -5.61 0.00
N ILE A 4 -19.25 -5.58 0.64
CA ILE A 4 -18.73 -4.42 1.38
C ILE A 4 -17.72 -3.74 0.47
N TYR A 5 -18.01 -2.50 0.03
CA TYR A 5 -17.13 -1.77 -0.88
C TYR A 5 -16.27 -0.75 -0.11
N ILE A 6 -14.98 -0.92 -0.11
CA ILE A 6 -14.05 -0.03 0.59
C ILE A 6 -13.60 1.08 -0.34
N ALA A 7 -13.99 2.32 -0.07
CA ALA A 7 -13.56 3.49 -0.83
C ALA A 7 -12.92 4.53 0.09
N GLY A 8 -12.17 5.46 -0.43
CA GLY A 8 -11.52 6.47 0.40
C GLY A 8 -11.30 7.79 -0.32
N PHE A 9 -11.05 8.84 0.48
CA PHE A 9 -10.88 10.21 -0.01
C PHE A 9 -9.61 10.42 -0.86
N ARG A 10 -8.65 9.50 -0.78
CA ARG A 10 -7.39 9.57 -1.54
C ARG A 10 -6.73 8.23 -1.69
N ARG A 11 -5.69 8.17 -2.54
CA ARG A 11 -4.69 7.10 -2.53
C ARG A 11 -4.03 7.04 -1.14
N HIS A 12 -3.59 5.89 -0.69
CA HIS A 12 -2.97 5.66 0.63
C HIS A 12 -3.83 6.10 1.83
N ALA A 13 -5.15 6.14 1.68
CA ALA A 13 -6.07 6.35 2.81
C ALA A 13 -6.10 5.17 3.81
N GLY A 14 -5.50 4.03 3.44
CA GLY A 14 -5.48 2.79 4.22
C GLY A 14 -6.63 1.84 3.87
N LYS A 15 -7.09 1.86 2.61
CA LYS A 15 -8.13 0.93 2.12
C LYS A 15 -7.73 -0.52 2.31
N THR A 16 -6.54 -0.91 1.86
CA THR A 16 -6.02 -2.28 1.94
C THR A 16 -5.90 -2.77 3.37
N LEU A 17 -5.35 -1.93 4.28
CA LEU A 17 -5.31 -2.26 5.72
C LEU A 17 -6.70 -2.38 6.34
N THR A 18 -7.65 -1.55 5.92
CA THR A 18 -9.04 -1.66 6.36
C THR A 18 -9.69 -2.93 5.82
N SER A 19 -9.44 -3.29 4.56
CA SER A 19 -9.89 -4.54 3.96
C SER A 19 -9.34 -5.75 4.73
N LEU A 20 -8.03 -5.77 5.03
CA LEU A 20 -7.40 -6.78 5.87
C LEU A 20 -8.05 -6.88 7.27
N GLY A 21 -8.25 -5.74 7.91
CA GLY A 21 -8.88 -5.66 9.23
C GLY A 21 -10.31 -6.20 9.22
N ILE A 22 -11.12 -5.85 8.22
CA ILE A 22 -12.49 -6.36 8.06
C ILE A 22 -12.47 -7.86 7.81
N ILE A 23 -11.64 -8.36 6.91
CA ILE A 23 -11.51 -9.80 6.62
C ILE A 23 -11.08 -10.56 7.89
N SER A 24 -10.09 -10.04 8.61
CA SER A 24 -9.64 -10.62 9.88
C SER A 24 -10.76 -10.69 10.94
N GLN A 25 -11.59 -9.66 11.03
CA GLN A 25 -12.74 -9.69 11.94
C GLN A 25 -13.82 -10.65 11.44
N LEU A 26 -14.11 -10.69 10.14
CA LEU A 26 -15.09 -11.63 9.57
C LEU A 26 -14.70 -13.09 9.83
N LYS A 27 -13.41 -13.43 9.79
CA LYS A 27 -12.91 -14.79 10.12
C LYS A 27 -13.20 -15.24 11.56
N ARG A 28 -13.53 -14.31 12.47
CA ARG A 28 -13.97 -14.68 13.83
C ARG A 28 -15.41 -15.19 13.87
N TYR A 29 -16.20 -14.95 12.84
CA TYR A 29 -17.63 -15.26 12.75
C TYR A 29 -17.99 -16.16 11.58
N LEU A 30 -17.15 -16.20 10.55
CA LEU A 30 -17.36 -16.97 9.32
C LEU A 30 -16.12 -17.79 9.00
N PRO A 31 -16.27 -19.00 8.47
CA PRO A 31 -15.17 -19.74 7.86
C PRO A 31 -14.54 -18.93 6.72
N ALA A 32 -13.23 -19.07 6.52
CA ALA A 32 -12.48 -18.29 5.53
C ALA A 32 -13.02 -18.49 4.10
N GLU A 33 -13.44 -19.71 3.77
CA GLU A 33 -14.02 -20.08 2.48
C GLU A 33 -15.37 -19.41 2.19
N GLN A 34 -16.01 -18.81 3.19
CA GLN A 34 -17.24 -18.01 3.02
C GLN A 34 -16.97 -16.51 2.81
N ILE A 35 -15.70 -16.11 2.84
CA ILE A 35 -15.26 -14.73 2.66
C ILE A 35 -14.56 -14.63 1.31
N GLY A 36 -14.98 -13.70 0.48
CA GLY A 36 -14.32 -13.37 -0.79
C GLY A 36 -13.67 -11.99 -0.75
N TYR A 37 -12.75 -11.77 -1.66
CA TYR A 37 -12.16 -10.46 -1.90
C TYR A 37 -12.06 -10.21 -3.41
N ILE A 38 -12.26 -8.95 -3.80
CA ILE A 38 -12.07 -8.49 -5.17
C ILE A 38 -11.50 -7.06 -5.17
N LYS A 39 -10.53 -6.82 -6.04
CA LYS A 39 -10.03 -5.51 -6.45
C LYS A 39 -10.52 -5.21 -7.85
N PRO A 40 -11.74 -4.66 -8.03
CA PRO A 40 -12.41 -4.60 -9.33
C PRO A 40 -11.61 -3.85 -10.39
N VAL A 41 -10.90 -2.79 -9.96
CA VAL A 41 -10.05 -1.96 -10.82
C VAL A 41 -8.69 -1.82 -10.15
N GLY A 42 -7.66 -2.38 -10.77
CA GLY A 42 -6.27 -2.30 -10.33
C GLY A 42 -5.47 -1.27 -11.13
N GLN A 43 -4.56 -0.55 -10.46
CA GLN A 43 -3.65 0.42 -11.09
C GLN A 43 -2.18 0.15 -10.77
N GLU A 44 -1.89 -0.43 -9.61
CA GLU A 44 -0.52 -0.73 -9.17
C GLU A 44 -0.21 -2.20 -9.45
N LEU A 45 0.17 -2.48 -10.69
CA LEU A 45 0.37 -3.84 -11.14
C LEU A 45 1.77 -4.34 -10.78
N VAL A 46 1.83 -5.53 -10.19
CA VAL A 46 3.03 -6.33 -9.98
C VAL A 46 2.99 -7.56 -10.88
N GLU A 47 4.15 -8.01 -11.32
CA GLU A 47 4.28 -9.21 -12.13
C GLU A 47 4.57 -10.41 -11.23
N LEU A 48 3.73 -11.43 -11.31
CA LEU A 48 3.89 -12.69 -10.60
C LEU A 48 4.97 -13.56 -11.29
N SER A 49 5.43 -14.60 -10.60
CA SER A 49 6.43 -15.54 -11.11
C SER A 49 6.01 -16.28 -12.39
N ASP A 50 4.71 -16.35 -12.66
CA ASP A 50 4.14 -16.95 -13.87
C ASP A 50 3.92 -15.93 -15.01
N GLY A 51 4.40 -14.68 -14.85
CA GLY A 51 4.30 -13.59 -15.82
C GLY A 51 2.95 -12.86 -15.84
N ARG A 52 1.98 -13.25 -15.02
CA ARG A 52 0.71 -12.53 -14.88
C ARG A 52 0.92 -11.23 -14.12
N LYS A 53 0.22 -10.18 -14.55
CA LYS A 53 0.19 -8.90 -13.85
C LYS A 53 -1.08 -8.80 -13.02
N ILE A 54 -0.95 -8.48 -11.76
CA ILE A 54 -2.06 -8.32 -10.83
C ILE A 54 -1.88 -7.05 -10.00
N ASP A 55 -2.97 -6.53 -9.43
CA ASP A 55 -2.85 -5.38 -8.54
C ASP A 55 -2.14 -5.77 -7.23
N LYS A 56 -1.20 -4.94 -6.79
CA LYS A 56 -0.40 -5.13 -5.57
C LYS A 56 -1.26 -5.37 -4.32
N ASP A 57 -2.38 -4.65 -4.18
CA ASP A 57 -3.26 -4.80 -3.03
C ASP A 57 -3.87 -6.21 -2.97
N ALA A 58 -4.13 -6.82 -4.14
CA ALA A 58 -4.65 -8.18 -4.23
C ALA A 58 -3.64 -9.21 -3.71
N THR A 59 -2.35 -9.04 -4.00
CA THR A 59 -1.30 -9.94 -3.47
C THR A 59 -1.13 -9.83 -1.97
N ILE A 60 -1.31 -8.63 -1.41
CA ILE A 60 -1.29 -8.42 0.04
C ILE A 60 -2.44 -9.18 0.73
N ILE A 61 -3.65 -9.11 0.18
CA ILE A 61 -4.81 -9.83 0.73
C ILE A 61 -4.62 -11.34 0.62
N GLU A 62 -4.14 -11.83 -0.52
CA GLU A 62 -3.83 -13.24 -0.72
C GLU A 62 -2.82 -13.73 0.32
N HIS A 63 -1.71 -13.03 0.46
CA HIS A 63 -0.64 -13.43 1.37
C HIS A 63 -1.06 -13.40 2.85
N PHE A 64 -1.72 -12.33 3.30
CA PHE A 64 -1.96 -12.10 4.73
C PHE A 64 -3.36 -12.49 5.23
N ALA A 65 -4.34 -12.62 4.35
CA ALA A 65 -5.71 -12.79 4.77
C ALA A 65 -6.43 -14.00 4.15
N LEU A 66 -6.33 -14.22 2.87
CA LEU A 66 -7.06 -15.24 2.13
C LEU A 66 -6.14 -15.98 1.15
N PRO A 67 -5.33 -16.94 1.61
CA PRO A 67 -4.32 -17.59 0.77
C PRO A 67 -4.89 -18.45 -0.38
N GLU A 68 -6.18 -18.75 -0.35
CA GLU A 68 -6.85 -19.55 -1.39
C GLU A 68 -7.80 -18.70 -2.28
N VAL A 69 -7.51 -17.40 -2.46
CA VAL A 69 -8.31 -16.57 -3.36
C VAL A 69 -8.12 -16.98 -4.81
N ASP A 70 -9.20 -16.83 -5.60
CA ASP A 70 -9.12 -16.99 -7.04
C ASP A 70 -8.38 -15.80 -7.67
N MET A 71 -7.11 -16.01 -7.98
CA MET A 71 -6.22 -14.96 -8.53
C MET A 71 -6.66 -14.45 -9.91
N GLU A 72 -7.51 -15.17 -10.65
CA GLU A 72 -8.10 -14.67 -11.90
C GLU A 72 -9.27 -13.73 -11.64
N ALA A 73 -10.08 -14.04 -10.62
CA ALA A 73 -11.23 -13.22 -10.25
C ALA A 73 -10.85 -11.99 -9.41
N ILE A 74 -9.72 -12.04 -8.69
CA ILE A 74 -9.39 -11.03 -7.68
C ILE A 74 -9.14 -9.62 -8.27
N SER A 75 -8.64 -9.52 -9.52
CA SER A 75 -8.29 -8.23 -10.16
C SER A 75 -8.65 -8.23 -11.66
N PRO A 76 -9.96 -8.17 -11.99
CA PRO A 76 -10.45 -8.36 -13.37
C PRO A 76 -10.04 -7.24 -14.33
N VAL A 77 -10.09 -5.97 -13.89
CA VAL A 77 -9.72 -4.82 -14.75
C VAL A 77 -8.41 -4.22 -14.28
N ARG A 78 -7.44 -4.13 -15.19
CA ARG A 78 -6.07 -3.68 -14.92
C ARG A 78 -5.76 -2.44 -15.73
N LEU A 79 -5.81 -1.27 -15.09
CA LEU A 79 -5.54 0.04 -15.71
C LEU A 79 -4.04 0.37 -15.62
N GLY A 80 -3.20 -0.43 -16.26
CA GLY A 80 -1.77 -0.19 -16.35
C GLY A 80 -1.40 0.97 -17.30
N SER A 81 -0.10 1.22 -17.41
CA SER A 81 0.43 2.26 -18.32
C SER A 81 -0.06 2.04 -19.76
N GLY A 82 -0.55 3.09 -20.38
CA GLY A 82 -1.02 3.08 -21.78
C GLY A 82 -2.51 2.73 -21.96
N VAL A 83 -3.16 2.04 -21.03
CA VAL A 83 -4.58 1.67 -21.17
C VAL A 83 -5.49 2.88 -21.36
N VAL A 84 -5.30 3.94 -20.57
CA VAL A 84 -6.07 5.18 -20.71
C VAL A 84 -5.83 5.84 -22.05
N LYS A 85 -4.58 5.86 -22.54
CA LYS A 85 -4.25 6.39 -23.87
C LYS A 85 -5.00 5.61 -24.96
N THR A 86 -4.88 4.28 -24.95
CA THR A 86 -5.57 3.41 -25.92
C THR A 86 -7.09 3.60 -25.88
N TYR A 87 -7.66 3.75 -24.68
CA TYR A 87 -9.09 4.03 -24.51
C TYR A 87 -9.51 5.36 -25.14
N LEU A 88 -8.72 6.43 -24.93
CA LEU A 88 -9.02 7.77 -25.48
C LEU A 88 -8.83 7.85 -26.99
N GLU A 89 -7.87 7.10 -27.53
CA GLU A 89 -7.60 7.03 -28.98
C GLU A 89 -8.55 6.06 -29.71
N GLY A 90 -9.24 5.19 -28.98
CA GLY A 90 -10.15 4.20 -29.53
C GLY A 90 -11.46 4.81 -30.03
N ASN A 91 -12.05 4.18 -31.07
CA ASN A 91 -13.28 4.64 -31.69
C ASN A 91 -14.56 4.20 -30.97
N ASP A 92 -14.49 3.21 -30.07
CA ASP A 92 -15.64 2.66 -29.35
C ASP A 92 -15.37 2.53 -27.84
N GLN A 93 -15.33 3.68 -27.18
CA GLN A 93 -15.14 3.77 -25.75
C GLN A 93 -16.29 3.10 -24.96
N GLN A 94 -17.50 3.11 -25.50
CA GLN A 94 -18.66 2.50 -24.84
C GLN A 94 -18.53 0.98 -24.78
N ALA A 95 -18.12 0.35 -25.89
CA ALA A 95 -17.90 -1.10 -25.92
C ALA A 95 -16.77 -1.51 -24.98
N VAL A 96 -15.67 -0.75 -24.90
CA VAL A 96 -14.57 -1.02 -23.95
C VAL A 96 -15.04 -0.91 -22.51
N THR A 97 -15.82 0.14 -22.17
CA THR A 97 -16.40 0.28 -20.83
C THR A 97 -17.34 -0.89 -20.50
N ALA A 98 -18.20 -1.28 -21.44
CA ALA A 98 -19.12 -2.42 -21.25
C ALA A 98 -18.36 -3.74 -21.04
N GLN A 99 -17.24 -3.94 -21.76
CA GLN A 99 -16.39 -5.10 -21.56
C GLN A 99 -15.77 -5.10 -20.15
N PHE A 100 -15.23 -3.99 -19.70
CA PHE A 100 -14.70 -3.88 -18.33
C PHE A 100 -15.77 -4.15 -17.26
N GLU A 101 -17.00 -3.64 -17.45
CA GLU A 101 -18.11 -3.92 -16.54
C GLU A 101 -18.49 -5.42 -16.55
N SER A 102 -18.46 -6.05 -17.73
CA SER A 102 -18.68 -7.48 -17.89
C SER A 102 -17.60 -8.30 -17.18
N ASP A 103 -16.33 -7.90 -17.30
CA ASP A 103 -15.21 -8.58 -16.64
C ASP A 103 -15.36 -8.53 -15.11
N ILE A 104 -15.74 -7.34 -14.56
CA ILE A 104 -15.99 -7.16 -13.12
C ILE A 104 -17.16 -8.03 -12.64
N THR A 105 -18.27 -8.07 -13.38
CA THR A 105 -19.44 -8.86 -12.98
C THR A 105 -19.17 -10.35 -13.09
N THR A 106 -18.46 -10.80 -14.13
CA THR A 106 -18.01 -12.18 -14.29
C THR A 106 -17.10 -12.62 -13.15
N ALA A 107 -16.19 -11.76 -12.74
CA ALA A 107 -15.31 -12.02 -11.59
C ALA A 107 -16.11 -12.12 -10.27
N LEU A 108 -17.09 -11.24 -10.07
CA LEU A 108 -17.97 -11.32 -8.90
C LEU A 108 -18.81 -12.61 -8.90
N ASP A 109 -19.27 -13.05 -10.08
CA ASP A 109 -20.06 -14.27 -10.24
C ASP A 109 -19.28 -15.52 -9.82
N ARG A 110 -17.95 -15.53 -9.95
CA ARG A 110 -17.08 -16.60 -9.44
C ARG A 110 -17.02 -16.64 -7.90
N LEU A 111 -17.46 -15.57 -7.24
CA LEU A 111 -17.52 -15.45 -5.77
C LEU A 111 -18.95 -15.64 -5.22
N ARG A 112 -19.90 -16.13 -6.02
CA ARG A 112 -21.33 -16.25 -5.62
C ARG A 112 -21.57 -17.20 -4.44
N ASP A 113 -20.69 -18.17 -4.23
CA ASP A 113 -20.70 -19.09 -3.10
C ASP A 113 -20.32 -18.41 -1.79
N LYS A 114 -19.69 -17.27 -1.84
CA LYS A 114 -19.25 -16.51 -0.66
C LYS A 114 -20.42 -15.83 0.03
N ARG A 115 -20.40 -15.82 1.34
CA ARG A 115 -21.40 -15.13 2.14
C ARG A 115 -21.19 -13.62 2.16
N VAL A 116 -19.92 -13.20 2.23
CA VAL A 116 -19.49 -11.81 2.21
C VAL A 116 -18.33 -11.64 1.25
N VAL A 117 -18.35 -10.60 0.43
CA VAL A 117 -17.24 -10.20 -0.42
C VAL A 117 -16.78 -8.80 -0.01
N VAL A 118 -15.50 -8.63 0.28
CA VAL A 118 -14.87 -7.33 0.46
C VAL A 118 -14.34 -6.88 -0.89
N ALA A 119 -14.93 -5.81 -1.42
CA ALA A 119 -14.50 -5.19 -2.68
C ALA A 119 -13.70 -3.93 -2.38
N GLU A 120 -12.48 -3.83 -2.89
CA GLU A 120 -11.62 -2.70 -2.62
C GLU A 120 -11.52 -1.75 -3.82
N GLY A 121 -11.92 -0.51 -3.62
CA GLY A 121 -11.80 0.57 -4.60
C GLY A 121 -10.37 1.07 -4.79
N THR A 122 -10.14 1.82 -5.86
CA THR A 122 -8.83 2.32 -6.27
C THR A 122 -8.73 3.83 -6.13
N GLY A 123 -7.63 4.32 -5.55
CA GLY A 123 -7.33 5.75 -5.44
C GLY A 123 -8.39 6.54 -4.65
N HIS A 124 -8.76 7.73 -5.14
CA HIS A 124 -9.91 8.51 -4.67
C HIS A 124 -11.19 8.13 -5.44
N LEU A 125 -12.34 8.66 -5.04
CA LEU A 125 -13.65 8.25 -5.59
C LEU A 125 -13.78 8.36 -7.12
N GLY A 126 -13.13 9.32 -7.74
CA GLY A 126 -13.18 9.54 -9.18
C GLY A 126 -12.25 8.66 -10.01
N VAL A 127 -11.33 7.92 -9.40
CA VAL A 127 -10.37 7.08 -10.13
C VAL A 127 -11.10 5.99 -10.91
N GLY A 128 -10.64 5.75 -12.15
CA GLY A 128 -11.31 4.89 -13.13
C GLY A 128 -12.44 5.59 -13.89
N GLY A 129 -12.86 6.78 -13.48
CA GLY A 129 -13.95 7.52 -14.11
C GLY A 129 -13.72 7.84 -15.59
N ILE A 130 -12.46 7.99 -16.01
CA ILE A 130 -12.10 8.24 -17.43
C ILE A 130 -12.53 7.07 -18.35
N VAL A 131 -12.51 5.85 -17.83
CA VAL A 131 -12.95 4.63 -18.53
C VAL A 131 -14.34 4.17 -18.06
N GLY A 132 -15.13 5.04 -17.42
CA GLY A 132 -16.48 4.73 -16.94
C GLY A 132 -16.54 3.96 -15.62
N LEU A 133 -15.43 3.65 -14.95
CA LEU A 133 -15.33 2.77 -13.78
C LEU A 133 -14.96 3.52 -12.48
N SER A 134 -15.55 4.70 -12.25
CA SER A 134 -15.35 5.38 -10.96
C SER A 134 -15.83 4.51 -9.78
N ASN A 135 -15.23 4.71 -8.59
CA ASN A 135 -15.60 3.94 -7.40
C ASN A 135 -17.12 3.88 -7.14
N PRO A 136 -17.91 4.99 -7.20
CA PRO A 136 -19.37 4.90 -7.06
C PRO A 136 -20.04 4.11 -8.18
N ARG A 137 -19.51 4.11 -9.43
CA ARG A 137 -20.06 3.28 -10.51
C ARG A 137 -19.83 1.80 -10.22
N VAL A 138 -18.61 1.45 -9.83
CA VAL A 138 -18.23 0.06 -9.54
C VAL A 138 -18.96 -0.45 -8.30
N SER A 139 -19.10 0.34 -7.24
CA SER A 139 -19.86 -0.09 -6.05
C SER A 139 -21.31 -0.43 -6.38
N ARG A 140 -21.96 0.35 -7.26
CA ARG A 140 -23.30 0.06 -7.75
C ARG A 140 -23.37 -1.19 -8.64
N LEU A 141 -22.38 -1.38 -9.51
CA LEU A 141 -22.29 -2.55 -10.38
C LEU A 141 -22.21 -3.84 -9.55
N LEU A 142 -21.53 -3.79 -8.42
CA LEU A 142 -21.39 -4.91 -7.48
C LEU A 142 -22.54 -4.99 -6.43
N ASP A 143 -23.52 -4.11 -6.49
CA ASP A 143 -24.56 -3.92 -5.45
C ASP A 143 -23.95 -3.76 -4.04
N GLY A 144 -22.78 -3.11 -3.96
CA GLY A 144 -22.00 -2.93 -2.74
C GLY A 144 -22.38 -1.69 -1.95
N GLU A 145 -22.38 -1.82 -0.62
CA GLU A 145 -22.48 -0.68 0.30
C GLU A 145 -21.08 -0.16 0.63
N ILE A 146 -20.90 1.17 0.50
CA ILE A 146 -19.59 1.80 0.70
C ILE A 146 -19.30 1.98 2.19
N VAL A 147 -18.15 1.45 2.62
CA VAL A 147 -17.44 1.88 3.81
C VAL A 147 -16.40 2.91 3.36
N TYR A 148 -16.65 4.16 3.73
CA TYR A 148 -15.81 5.28 3.31
C TYR A 148 -14.66 5.50 4.29
N ILE A 149 -13.43 5.52 3.79
CA ILE A 149 -12.24 5.80 4.60
C ILE A 149 -11.95 7.29 4.56
N ALA A 150 -12.14 7.94 5.69
CA ALA A 150 -11.81 9.35 5.94
C ALA A 150 -10.52 9.47 6.76
N GLY A 151 -9.91 10.64 6.81
CA GLY A 151 -8.75 10.84 7.68
C GLY A 151 -8.13 12.24 7.57
N GLY A 152 -7.32 12.57 8.57
CA GLY A 152 -6.70 13.88 8.70
C GLY A 152 -7.28 14.71 9.86
N GLY A 153 -7.04 16.02 9.85
CA GLY A 153 -7.62 16.93 10.83
C GLY A 153 -9.13 17.12 10.60
N ILE A 154 -9.88 17.47 11.66
CA ILE A 154 -11.36 17.53 11.67
C ILE A 154 -11.90 18.39 10.50
N GLY A 155 -11.47 19.65 10.38
CA GLY A 155 -11.96 20.55 9.33
C GLY A 155 -11.71 19.98 7.94
N ARG A 156 -10.46 19.67 7.61
CA ARG A 156 -10.10 19.09 6.30
C ARG A 156 -10.88 17.80 5.99
N THR A 157 -11.09 16.96 6.99
CA THR A 157 -11.83 15.71 6.81
C THR A 157 -13.27 15.99 6.41
N LEU A 158 -13.95 16.89 7.12
CA LEU A 158 -15.33 17.25 6.83
C LEU A 158 -15.49 17.98 5.50
N ASP A 159 -14.54 18.87 5.14
CA ASP A 159 -14.53 19.56 3.84
C ASP A 159 -14.42 18.56 2.67
N LEU A 160 -13.52 17.58 2.79
CA LEU A 160 -13.37 16.52 1.77
C LEU A 160 -14.61 15.62 1.71
N MET A 161 -15.18 15.26 2.87
CA MET A 161 -16.42 14.48 2.92
C MET A 161 -17.59 15.22 2.25
N GLU A 162 -17.67 16.56 2.36
CA GLU A 162 -18.72 17.34 1.68
C GLU A 162 -18.68 17.15 0.15
N VAL A 163 -17.49 17.22 -0.43
CA VAL A 163 -17.28 16.98 -1.87
C VAL A 163 -17.56 15.53 -2.24
N ASP A 164 -16.99 14.60 -1.50
CA ASP A 164 -17.04 13.18 -1.79
C ASP A 164 -18.47 12.61 -1.64
N PHE A 165 -19.17 12.97 -0.58
CA PHE A 165 -20.56 12.50 -0.37
C PHE A 165 -21.54 13.14 -1.36
N THR A 166 -21.30 14.39 -1.78
CA THR A 166 -22.06 14.99 -2.88
C THR A 166 -21.87 14.20 -4.16
N TYR A 167 -20.64 13.84 -4.48
CA TYR A 167 -20.34 13.01 -5.66
C TYR A 167 -20.96 11.62 -5.56
N LEU A 168 -20.81 10.93 -4.41
CA LEU A 168 -21.39 9.62 -4.17
C LEU A 168 -22.92 9.64 -4.35
N ARG A 169 -23.59 10.61 -3.75
CA ARG A 169 -25.05 10.80 -3.86
C ARG A 169 -25.47 11.07 -5.30
N HIS A 170 -24.77 11.98 -5.99
CA HIS A 170 -25.04 12.27 -7.41
C HIS A 170 -24.91 11.02 -8.29
N ARG A 171 -23.99 10.12 -7.97
CA ARG A 171 -23.80 8.85 -8.67
C ARG A 171 -24.71 7.72 -8.18
N GLY A 172 -25.56 7.95 -7.18
CA GLY A 172 -26.49 6.97 -6.61
C GLY A 172 -25.79 5.81 -5.88
N ALA A 173 -24.60 6.04 -5.35
CA ALA A 173 -23.89 5.06 -4.54
C ALA A 173 -24.35 5.12 -3.08
N ARG A 174 -24.49 3.96 -2.42
CA ARG A 174 -24.94 3.86 -1.03
C ARG A 174 -23.75 3.84 -0.09
N VAL A 175 -23.71 4.76 0.86
CA VAL A 175 -22.70 4.82 1.91
C VAL A 175 -23.29 4.25 3.19
N ARG A 176 -22.70 3.16 3.69
CA ARG A 176 -23.11 2.53 4.94
C ARG A 176 -22.52 3.24 6.15
N GLY A 177 -21.26 3.66 6.06
CA GLY A 177 -20.61 4.34 7.16
C GLY A 177 -19.16 4.72 6.86
N VAL A 178 -18.50 5.25 7.89
CA VAL A 178 -17.17 5.86 7.81
C VAL A 178 -16.21 5.20 8.78
N VAL A 179 -14.99 4.97 8.32
CA VAL A 179 -13.82 4.71 9.15
C VAL A 179 -12.90 5.93 9.10
N PHE A 180 -12.66 6.55 10.24
CA PHE A 180 -11.66 7.61 10.37
C PHE A 180 -10.30 7.00 10.64
N ASN A 181 -9.39 7.06 9.67
CA ASN A 181 -8.10 6.37 9.69
C ASN A 181 -6.91 7.35 9.74
N LYS A 182 -5.76 6.85 10.17
CA LYS A 182 -4.49 7.59 10.28
C LYS A 182 -4.63 8.87 11.12
N LEU A 183 -5.40 8.80 12.20
CA LEU A 183 -5.59 9.91 13.13
C LEU A 183 -4.39 10.06 14.06
N LEU A 184 -4.02 11.28 14.37
CA LEU A 184 -3.04 11.53 15.42
C LEU A 184 -3.62 11.05 16.76
N PRO A 185 -2.89 10.23 17.55
CA PRO A 185 -3.42 9.63 18.78
C PRO A 185 -4.01 10.66 19.76
N ASP A 186 -3.35 11.82 19.90
CA ASP A 186 -3.78 12.92 20.79
C ASP A 186 -5.04 13.67 20.29
N LYS A 187 -5.51 13.40 19.09
CA LYS A 187 -6.70 14.04 18.47
C LYS A 187 -7.91 13.13 18.41
N ILE A 188 -7.79 11.85 18.70
CA ILE A 188 -8.88 10.86 18.55
C ILE A 188 -10.06 11.21 19.43
N ASP A 189 -9.85 11.46 20.73
CA ASP A 189 -10.95 11.72 21.66
C ASP A 189 -11.68 13.02 21.34
N LYS A 190 -10.95 14.04 20.91
CA LYS A 190 -11.56 15.29 20.42
C LYS A 190 -12.37 15.03 19.16
N MET A 191 -11.90 14.18 18.25
CA MET A 191 -12.63 13.86 17.03
C MET A 191 -13.91 13.09 17.35
N ARG A 192 -13.86 12.10 18.24
CA ARG A 192 -15.04 11.35 18.71
C ARG A 192 -16.09 12.22 19.36
N SER A 193 -15.68 13.22 20.14
CA SER A 193 -16.63 14.11 20.83
C SER A 193 -17.33 15.07 19.86
N LEU A 194 -16.75 15.38 18.71
CA LEU A 194 -17.29 16.35 17.76
C LEU A 194 -17.98 15.72 16.56
N ILE A 195 -17.52 14.52 16.14
CA ILE A 195 -18.09 13.81 14.99
C ILE A 195 -18.86 12.60 15.50
N THR A 196 -20.17 12.73 15.56
CA THR A 196 -21.11 11.68 15.99
C THR A 196 -21.87 11.14 14.79
N GLU A 197 -22.46 9.95 14.93
CA GLU A 197 -23.32 9.37 13.89
C GLU A 197 -24.52 10.27 13.58
N GLU A 198 -25.09 10.91 14.60
CA GLU A 198 -26.17 11.89 14.42
C GLU A 198 -25.71 13.06 13.56
N TYR A 199 -24.51 13.61 13.84
CA TYR A 199 -23.93 14.69 13.02
C TYR A 199 -23.72 14.23 11.57
N LEU A 200 -23.13 13.05 11.35
CA LEU A 200 -22.88 12.53 10.01
C LEU A 200 -24.18 12.24 9.26
N THR A 201 -25.15 11.60 9.90
CA THR A 201 -26.45 11.31 9.29
C THR A 201 -27.18 12.59 8.91
N ARG A 202 -27.21 13.59 9.78
CA ARG A 202 -27.84 14.89 9.47
C ARG A 202 -27.14 15.62 8.33
N ARG A 203 -25.82 15.53 8.23
CA ARG A 203 -25.02 16.26 7.23
C ARG A 203 -24.93 15.53 5.89
N PHE A 204 -24.72 14.24 5.91
CA PHE A 204 -24.34 13.43 4.76
C PHE A 204 -25.31 12.31 4.42
N GLY A 205 -26.17 11.94 5.34
CA GLY A 205 -27.18 10.88 5.18
C GLY A 205 -28.61 11.37 5.15
N SER A 206 -29.50 10.50 5.55
CA SER A 206 -30.91 10.77 5.79
C SER A 206 -31.43 9.85 6.90
N PRO A 207 -32.65 10.08 7.47
CA PRO A 207 -33.21 9.16 8.46
C PRO A 207 -33.36 7.70 7.96
N ASN A 208 -33.55 7.53 6.66
CA ASN A 208 -33.71 6.21 6.04
C ASN A 208 -32.36 5.61 5.60
N GLU A 209 -31.33 6.43 5.49
CA GLU A 209 -29.96 6.05 5.09
C GLU A 209 -28.96 6.68 6.07
N PRO A 210 -28.89 6.17 7.32
CA PRO A 210 -27.98 6.71 8.32
C PRO A 210 -26.53 6.40 7.94
N VAL A 211 -25.61 7.30 8.34
CA VAL A 211 -24.17 7.13 8.15
C VAL A 211 -23.56 6.71 9.49
N GLU A 212 -23.16 5.44 9.60
CA GLU A 212 -22.56 4.87 10.80
C GLU A 212 -21.08 5.24 10.94
N ILE A 213 -20.55 5.16 12.16
CA ILE A 213 -19.12 5.31 12.43
C ILE A 213 -18.56 3.93 12.83
N PHE A 214 -17.81 3.32 11.93
CA PHE A 214 -17.20 2.01 12.19
C PHE A 214 -15.94 2.08 13.05
N GLY A 215 -15.31 3.24 13.13
CA GLY A 215 -14.17 3.42 14.03
C GLY A 215 -13.32 4.66 13.78
N PHE A 216 -12.50 4.93 14.82
CA PHE A 216 -11.45 5.94 14.79
C PHE A 216 -10.12 5.23 15.01
N LEU A 217 -9.32 5.12 13.96
CA LEU A 217 -8.09 4.36 13.95
C LEU A 217 -6.88 5.30 14.06
N PRO A 218 -5.97 5.06 15.00
CA PRO A 218 -4.77 5.86 15.13
C PRO A 218 -3.84 5.68 13.93
N ARG A 219 -3.03 6.69 13.66
CA ARG A 219 -1.86 6.55 12.83
C ARG A 219 -0.85 5.65 13.53
N VAL A 220 -0.37 4.67 12.82
CA VAL A 220 0.70 3.77 13.26
C VAL A 220 1.88 4.02 12.33
N ASP A 221 2.87 4.78 12.79
CA ASP A 221 4.01 5.23 11.97
C ASP A 221 4.77 4.08 11.31
N ARG A 222 4.79 2.91 11.96
CA ARG A 222 5.45 1.72 11.41
C ARG A 222 4.78 1.21 10.13
N LEU A 223 3.47 1.41 9.95
CA LEU A 223 2.72 0.97 8.77
C LEU A 223 2.86 1.92 7.56
N ASP A 224 3.41 3.11 7.77
CA ASP A 224 3.67 4.09 6.70
C ASP A 224 5.14 4.02 6.22
N LYS A 225 5.89 2.97 6.58
CA LYS A 225 7.31 2.83 6.27
C LYS A 225 7.58 1.52 5.55
N PRO A 226 8.27 1.55 4.40
CA PRO A 226 8.62 0.33 3.70
C PRO A 226 9.66 -0.48 4.45
N SER A 227 9.68 -1.78 4.21
CA SER A 227 10.78 -2.67 4.61
C SER A 227 11.85 -2.74 3.53
N MET A 228 13.02 -3.33 3.85
CA MET A 228 14.06 -3.62 2.85
C MET A 228 13.56 -4.55 1.74
N GLU A 229 12.67 -5.47 2.05
CA GLU A 229 12.01 -6.31 1.05
C GLU A 229 11.20 -5.48 0.06
N GLN A 230 10.33 -4.59 0.55
CA GLN A 230 9.52 -3.71 -0.32
C GLN A 230 10.39 -2.76 -1.14
N ILE A 231 11.50 -2.28 -0.57
CA ILE A 231 12.45 -1.44 -1.28
C ILE A 231 13.15 -2.21 -2.39
N SER A 232 13.42 -3.50 -2.21
CA SER A 232 14.06 -4.33 -3.25
C SER A 232 13.23 -4.38 -4.53
N TRP A 233 11.92 -4.25 -4.46
CA TRP A 233 11.03 -4.22 -5.65
C TRP A 233 11.24 -3.01 -6.55
N TYR A 234 11.81 -1.93 -6.01
CA TYR A 234 12.16 -0.71 -6.78
C TYR A 234 13.54 -0.82 -7.46
N PHE A 235 14.25 -1.92 -7.21
CA PHE A 235 15.59 -2.18 -7.77
C PHE A 235 15.64 -3.53 -8.50
N PRO A 236 14.90 -3.68 -9.63
CA PRO A 236 14.92 -4.92 -10.40
C PRO A 236 16.35 -5.21 -10.88
N GLY A 237 16.80 -6.44 -10.67
CA GLY A 237 18.15 -6.87 -11.01
C GLY A 237 19.24 -6.52 -9.98
N ALA A 238 18.88 -6.01 -8.80
CA ALA A 238 19.81 -5.86 -7.69
C ALA A 238 20.33 -7.23 -7.23
N ILE A 239 21.61 -7.28 -6.85
CA ILE A 239 22.15 -8.45 -6.14
C ILE A 239 21.74 -8.32 -4.67
N VAL A 240 21.04 -9.31 -4.17
CA VAL A 240 20.57 -9.36 -2.79
C VAL A 240 21.58 -10.09 -1.92
N ALA A 241 21.92 -9.52 -0.77
CA ALA A 241 22.80 -10.13 0.23
C ALA A 241 22.17 -10.12 1.62
N GLY A 242 22.50 -11.09 2.44
CA GLY A 242 21.84 -11.38 3.69
C GLY A 242 20.82 -12.50 3.54
N ASN A 243 20.29 -13.01 4.68
CA ASN A 243 19.25 -14.03 4.67
C ASN A 243 17.88 -13.36 4.41
N VAL A 244 17.34 -13.53 3.21
CA VAL A 244 16.05 -12.91 2.79
C VAL A 244 14.83 -13.39 3.60
N ASP A 245 14.92 -14.58 4.19
CA ASP A 245 13.86 -15.14 5.04
C ASP A 245 13.93 -14.65 6.49
N SER A 246 14.92 -13.80 6.80
CA SER A 246 15.06 -13.27 8.17
C SER A 246 14.12 -12.08 8.44
N ASP A 247 13.68 -11.95 9.69
CA ASP A 247 12.86 -10.82 10.13
C ASP A 247 13.50 -9.45 9.86
N ALA A 248 14.83 -9.40 9.69
CA ALA A 248 15.54 -8.17 9.36
C ALA A 248 15.09 -7.52 8.04
N TRP A 249 14.68 -8.32 7.05
CA TRP A 249 14.15 -7.83 5.78
C TRP A 249 12.78 -7.15 5.91
N HIS A 250 12.04 -7.47 6.96
CA HIS A 250 10.69 -6.97 7.22
C HIS A 250 10.65 -5.81 8.23
N VAL A 251 11.83 -5.35 8.70
CA VAL A 251 11.91 -4.19 9.59
C VAL A 251 11.59 -2.91 8.83
N ALA A 252 10.73 -2.07 9.42
CA ALA A 252 10.32 -0.80 8.84
C ALA A 252 11.50 0.20 8.76
N CYS A 253 11.74 0.74 7.57
CA CYS A 253 12.81 1.69 7.31
C CYS A 253 12.39 3.11 7.69
N SER A 254 13.19 3.77 8.54
CA SER A 254 12.85 5.10 9.09
C SER A 254 13.26 6.26 8.18
N GLY A 255 14.27 6.07 7.34
CA GLY A 255 14.83 7.09 6.47
C GLY A 255 16.11 6.61 5.78
N VAL A 256 16.88 7.53 5.26
CA VAL A 256 18.12 7.27 4.52
C VAL A 256 19.29 7.99 5.19
N SER A 257 20.44 7.33 5.22
CA SER A 257 21.74 7.90 5.58
C SER A 257 22.70 7.70 4.41
N ILE A 258 23.12 8.78 3.75
CA ILE A 258 24.04 8.70 2.62
C ILE A 258 25.49 8.90 3.11
N ILE A 259 26.34 7.92 2.86
CA ILE A 259 27.75 7.97 3.22
C ILE A 259 28.57 8.24 1.96
N SER A 260 28.94 9.50 1.77
CA SER A 260 29.74 9.94 0.62
C SER A 260 31.23 9.58 0.75
N GLN A 261 31.95 9.61 -0.36
CA GLN A 261 33.40 9.38 -0.37
C GLN A 261 34.22 10.48 0.35
N THR A 262 33.62 11.63 0.59
CA THR A 262 34.29 12.79 1.24
C THR A 262 34.38 12.68 2.77
N HIS A 263 33.69 11.70 3.38
CA HIS A 263 33.77 11.47 4.82
C HIS A 263 35.08 10.73 5.19
N GLU A 264 36.21 11.43 5.18
CA GLU A 264 37.51 10.84 5.58
C GLU A 264 37.51 10.41 7.05
N ASN A 265 36.80 11.14 7.91
CA ASN A 265 36.67 10.88 9.34
C ASN A 265 35.22 10.48 9.66
N LEU A 266 34.80 9.32 9.21
CA LEU A 266 33.43 8.80 9.50
C LEU A 266 33.29 8.55 11.01
N VAL A 267 32.35 9.22 11.65
CA VAL A 267 31.90 8.94 13.00
C VAL A 267 30.51 8.24 12.86
N PRO A 268 30.43 6.91 13.03
CA PRO A 268 29.16 6.18 12.75
C PRO A 268 27.98 6.69 13.58
N SER A 269 28.20 7.10 14.84
CA SER A 269 27.15 7.63 15.72
C SER A 269 26.49 8.92 15.22
N GLU A 270 27.18 9.69 14.40
CA GLU A 270 26.69 10.93 13.80
C GLU A 270 26.11 10.69 12.39
N ALA A 271 26.68 9.72 11.67
CA ALA A 271 26.38 9.48 10.26
C ALA A 271 25.15 8.60 10.03
N ILE A 272 24.79 7.71 10.98
CA ILE A 272 23.68 6.78 10.84
C ILE A 272 22.65 6.95 11.95
N GLN A 273 21.37 6.82 11.57
CA GLN A 273 20.25 6.92 12.50
C GLN A 273 19.54 5.56 12.65
N PRO A 274 18.84 5.31 13.78
CA PRO A 274 18.06 4.10 13.99
C PRO A 274 17.06 3.85 12.87
N GLY A 275 17.02 2.61 12.35
CA GLY A 275 16.09 2.20 11.31
C GLY A 275 16.34 2.82 9.93
N ASN A 276 17.44 3.59 9.73
CA ASN A 276 17.77 4.10 8.41
C ASN A 276 18.38 3.04 7.51
N ILE A 277 18.17 3.24 6.22
CA ILE A 277 18.94 2.57 5.17
C ILE A 277 20.22 3.36 4.96
N VAL A 278 21.33 2.66 4.87
CA VAL A 278 22.64 3.30 4.60
C VAL A 278 22.96 3.13 3.11
N ILE A 279 23.02 4.24 2.38
CA ILE A 279 23.48 4.23 0.99
C ILE A 279 25.00 4.46 0.99
N LEU A 280 25.74 3.50 0.45
CA LEU A 280 27.19 3.46 0.47
C LEU A 280 27.72 2.93 -0.87
N SER A 281 28.88 3.44 -1.31
CA SER A 281 29.59 2.85 -2.46
C SER A 281 30.08 1.43 -2.13
N SER A 282 29.87 0.49 -3.04
CA SER A 282 30.29 -0.92 -2.89
C SER A 282 31.81 -1.12 -2.69
N TYR A 283 32.62 -0.08 -2.95
CA TYR A 283 34.08 -0.08 -2.76
C TYR A 283 34.56 0.41 -1.40
N SER A 284 33.64 0.81 -0.52
CA SER A 284 34.00 1.44 0.77
C SER A 284 34.08 0.43 1.91
N GLN A 285 34.92 -0.61 1.79
CA GLN A 285 35.06 -1.70 2.78
C GLN A 285 35.34 -1.22 4.20
N ARG A 286 36.27 -0.26 4.35
CA ARG A 286 36.62 0.28 5.67
C ARG A 286 35.40 0.93 6.35
N ARG A 287 34.60 1.68 5.59
CA ARG A 287 33.41 2.34 6.14
C ARG A 287 32.32 1.33 6.46
N LEU A 288 32.16 0.32 5.61
CA LEU A 288 31.25 -0.81 5.86
C LEU A 288 31.55 -1.46 7.20
N SER A 289 32.81 -1.87 7.43
CA SER A 289 33.20 -2.48 8.70
C SER A 289 32.96 -1.56 9.89
N MET A 290 33.33 -0.27 9.81
CA MET A 290 33.09 0.69 10.89
C MET A 290 31.61 0.85 11.23
N ILE A 291 30.73 0.86 10.23
CA ILE A 291 29.27 0.99 10.42
C ILE A 291 28.72 -0.28 11.03
N LEU A 292 29.12 -1.45 10.54
CA LEU A 292 28.67 -2.76 11.03
C LEU A 292 29.09 -2.98 12.48
N ASP A 293 30.36 -2.74 12.81
CA ASP A 293 30.89 -2.85 14.17
C ASP A 293 30.12 -1.96 15.14
N TYR A 294 29.86 -0.71 14.76
CA TYR A 294 29.06 0.20 15.56
C TYR A 294 27.61 -0.29 15.69
N ASN A 295 27.00 -0.76 14.59
CA ASN A 295 25.62 -1.26 14.57
C ASN A 295 25.42 -2.46 15.51
N GLU A 296 26.40 -3.36 15.60
CA GLU A 296 26.40 -4.50 16.54
C GLU A 296 26.36 -4.06 18.01
N THR A 297 26.97 -2.92 18.36
CA THR A 297 26.93 -2.41 19.74
C THR A 297 25.59 -1.83 20.13
N ARG A 298 24.66 -1.68 19.19
CA ARG A 298 23.35 -1.04 19.44
C ARG A 298 22.28 -2.05 19.79
N PRO A 299 21.29 -1.68 20.63
CA PRO A 299 20.07 -2.46 20.80
C PRO A 299 19.37 -2.69 19.45
N GLU A 300 18.67 -3.81 19.29
CA GLU A 300 18.02 -4.20 18.03
C GLU A 300 17.09 -3.12 17.48
N ASP A 301 16.28 -2.50 18.35
CA ASP A 301 15.35 -1.44 17.98
C ASP A 301 16.02 -0.14 17.51
N LYS A 302 17.36 -0.06 17.64
CA LYS A 302 18.19 1.09 17.25
C LYS A 302 19.21 0.76 16.16
N ARG A 303 19.17 -0.43 15.60
CA ARG A 303 20.02 -0.82 14.48
C ARG A 303 19.52 -0.18 13.18
N ILE A 304 20.41 -0.17 12.17
CA ILE A 304 20.03 0.23 10.80
C ILE A 304 19.10 -0.79 10.17
N ALA A 305 18.28 -0.37 9.20
CA ALA A 305 17.39 -1.27 8.49
C ALA A 305 18.11 -2.11 7.43
N GLY A 306 19.17 -1.55 6.81
CA GLY A 306 19.91 -2.27 5.77
C GLY A 306 20.86 -1.35 5.00
N PHE A 307 21.46 -1.92 3.96
CA PHE A 307 22.35 -1.20 3.05
C PHE A 307 21.81 -1.19 1.62
N ILE A 308 22.10 -0.10 0.90
CA ILE A 308 22.06 -0.04 -0.56
C ILE A 308 23.46 0.31 -1.04
N PHE A 309 24.11 -0.64 -1.71
CA PHE A 309 25.42 -0.44 -2.30
C PHE A 309 25.28 0.02 -3.74
N THR A 310 25.77 1.21 -4.05
CA THR A 310 25.65 1.87 -5.35
C THR A 310 26.88 1.68 -6.23
N SER A 311 26.76 2.09 -7.50
CA SER A 311 27.86 2.13 -8.49
C SER A 311 28.40 0.76 -8.88
N THR A 312 27.59 -0.29 -8.82
CA THR A 312 28.03 -1.65 -9.19
C THR A 312 28.18 -1.85 -10.69
N LYS A 313 27.66 -0.92 -11.53
CA LYS A 313 27.83 -0.98 -13.00
C LYS A 313 29.28 -1.04 -13.47
N LYS A 314 30.21 -0.50 -12.67
CA LYS A 314 31.63 -0.41 -13.07
C LYS A 314 32.46 -1.62 -12.67
N LYS A 315 32.03 -2.39 -11.70
CA LYS A 315 32.65 -3.62 -11.21
C LYS A 315 31.62 -4.44 -10.44
N GLU A 316 31.73 -5.76 -10.51
CA GLU A 316 30.96 -6.65 -9.65
C GLU A 316 31.21 -6.34 -8.17
N PRO A 317 30.18 -6.53 -7.29
CA PRO A 317 30.38 -6.38 -5.86
C PRO A 317 31.53 -7.25 -5.37
N LEU A 318 32.35 -6.71 -4.46
CA LEU A 318 33.39 -7.52 -3.85
C LEU A 318 32.75 -8.65 -3.03
N LYS A 319 33.14 -9.89 -3.30
CA LYS A 319 32.65 -11.06 -2.56
C LYS A 319 32.79 -10.87 -1.06
N GLU A 320 33.91 -10.28 -0.62
CA GLU A 320 34.17 -9.94 0.78
C GLU A 320 33.09 -9.01 1.39
N SER A 321 32.57 -8.05 0.61
CA SER A 321 31.48 -7.17 1.04
C SER A 321 30.18 -7.97 1.26
N ILE A 322 29.82 -8.84 0.32
CA ILE A 322 28.65 -9.70 0.43
C ILE A 322 28.77 -10.64 1.63
N ASP A 323 29.90 -11.31 1.77
CA ASP A 323 30.17 -12.23 2.89
C ASP A 323 30.12 -11.49 4.24
N THR A 324 30.60 -10.24 4.27
CA THR A 324 30.59 -9.43 5.48
C THR A 324 29.15 -9.08 5.89
N VAL A 325 28.34 -8.48 5.03
CA VAL A 325 26.94 -8.11 5.39
C VAL A 325 26.12 -9.34 5.74
N THR A 326 26.35 -10.46 5.05
CA THR A 326 25.66 -11.73 5.32
C THR A 326 26.01 -12.27 6.72
N ARG A 327 27.28 -12.17 7.12
CA ARG A 327 27.75 -12.57 8.47
C ARG A 327 27.11 -11.76 9.58
N TYR A 328 26.93 -10.45 9.37
CA TYR A 328 26.25 -9.58 10.33
C TYR A 328 24.71 -9.66 10.28
N GLY A 329 24.15 -10.43 9.35
CA GLY A 329 22.71 -10.59 9.19
C GLY A 329 21.97 -9.32 8.79
N VAL A 330 22.67 -8.35 8.20
CA VAL A 330 22.08 -7.06 7.78
C VAL A 330 21.62 -7.16 6.34
N PRO A 331 20.35 -6.83 6.01
CA PRO A 331 19.86 -6.79 4.64
C PRO A 331 20.67 -5.84 3.75
N ALA A 332 20.99 -6.27 2.53
CA ALA A 332 21.69 -5.41 1.60
C ALA A 332 21.29 -5.64 0.14
N LEU A 333 21.22 -4.55 -0.62
CA LEU A 333 21.00 -4.52 -2.06
C LEU A 333 22.24 -3.93 -2.75
N TYR A 334 22.77 -4.61 -3.76
CA TYR A 334 23.82 -4.09 -4.64
C TYR A 334 23.19 -3.67 -5.95
N VAL A 335 23.14 -2.37 -6.19
CA VAL A 335 22.40 -1.78 -7.31
C VAL A 335 23.38 -1.16 -8.34
N PRO A 336 23.02 -1.21 -9.63
CA PRO A 336 23.81 -0.56 -10.69
C PRO A 336 23.67 0.96 -10.66
N ASP A 337 22.68 1.48 -9.95
CA ASP A 337 22.37 2.89 -9.85
C ASP A 337 23.50 3.67 -9.16
N ASP A 338 23.62 4.97 -9.46
CA ASP A 338 24.41 5.88 -8.67
C ASP A 338 23.67 6.27 -7.37
N THR A 339 24.36 6.95 -6.47
CA THR A 339 23.83 7.30 -5.15
C THR A 339 22.57 8.18 -5.24
N HIS A 340 22.51 9.11 -6.19
CA HIS A 340 21.38 10.01 -6.35
C HIS A 340 20.13 9.26 -6.84
N SER A 341 20.29 8.47 -7.92
CA SER A 341 19.20 7.66 -8.45
C SER A 341 18.69 6.62 -7.44
N ALA A 342 19.58 6.06 -6.62
CA ALA A 342 19.19 5.13 -5.57
C ALA A 342 18.40 5.83 -4.46
N ASP A 343 18.82 7.02 -4.02
CA ASP A 343 18.10 7.82 -3.03
C ASP A 343 16.71 8.23 -3.52
N GLU A 344 16.59 8.69 -4.76
CA GLU A 344 15.29 9.03 -5.36
C GLU A 344 14.32 7.82 -5.38
N LYS A 345 14.80 6.64 -5.76
CA LYS A 345 13.97 5.41 -5.75
C LYS A 345 13.53 5.01 -4.35
N VAL A 346 14.41 5.12 -3.36
CA VAL A 346 14.04 4.88 -1.94
C VAL A 346 13.02 5.90 -1.47
N TYR A 347 13.21 7.17 -1.79
CA TYR A 347 12.27 8.23 -1.46
C TYR A 347 10.89 7.98 -2.08
N ASP A 348 10.85 7.58 -3.36
CA ASP A 348 9.62 7.23 -4.05
C ASP A 348 8.93 6.01 -3.41
N CYS A 349 9.70 5.01 -2.98
CA CYS A 349 9.17 3.89 -2.22
C CYS A 349 8.53 4.37 -0.91
N ILE A 350 9.25 5.15 -0.11
CA ILE A 350 8.75 5.69 1.18
C ILE A 350 7.47 6.52 0.97
N LYS A 351 7.43 7.33 -0.08
CA LYS A 351 6.27 8.18 -0.39
C LYS A 351 5.04 7.37 -0.83
N ASN A 352 5.26 6.21 -1.43
CA ASN A 352 4.21 5.35 -2.01
C ASN A 352 3.80 4.17 -1.10
N THR A 353 4.39 4.05 0.09
CA THR A 353 4.00 3.12 1.15
C THR A 353 2.94 3.73 2.04
#